data_88bfd3e3067ffa1878e5322ca3fac772
#
_entry.id   88bfd3e3067ffa1878e5322ca3fac772
#
_cell.length_a   1.000
_cell.length_b   1.000
_cell.length_c   1.000
_cell.angle_alpha   90.00
_cell.angle_beta   90.00
_cell.angle_gamma   90.00
#
_symmetry.space_group_name_H-M   'P 1'
#
loop_
_entity.id
_entity.type
_entity.pdbx_description
1 polymer ?
#
loop_
_entity_poly.entity_id
_entity_poly.type
_entity_poly.pdbx_seq_one_letter_code
_entity_poly.pdbx_strand_id
1 'polypeptide(L)'
;QGQGFMEVETPMLVSNAGGASARPFETHFNALNEDLKLRISLELYLKRLIVGGMERVYEIGRVFRNEGLDTRHNPEFTLMELYQAYTDYHGMMDLTENLYRYIAKEVTGSEILTYGEHTMDLSKPFERITMVDAVKKYANIDFNEVPDTAAAKKLAEEHHIEYEERHEKGDILNLFFEEYVEEHLIQPTFVMDHPIEISPLTKMKPEDPNYVERFEFFMNGWEMANAYSCLLYTSPSPRDPKTS
;
A
#
# COMPACT_ATOMS: atom_id res chain seq x y z
N GLN A 1 -14.92 -10.37 10.57
CA GLN A 1 -15.96 -11.40 10.39
C GLN A 1 -17.36 -10.77 10.23
N GLY A 2 -17.76 -9.81 11.06
CA GLY A 2 -19.10 -9.19 10.99
C GLY A 2 -19.50 -8.55 9.66
N GLN A 3 -18.55 -8.32 8.75
CA GLN A 3 -18.77 -7.82 7.39
C GLN A 3 -18.64 -8.91 6.31
N GLY A 4 -18.71 -10.18 6.68
CA GLY A 4 -18.66 -11.31 5.76
C GLY A 4 -17.26 -11.72 5.31
N PHE A 5 -16.19 -11.20 5.93
CA PHE A 5 -14.83 -11.67 5.69
C PHE A 5 -14.59 -13.01 6.39
N MET A 6 -14.00 -13.95 5.67
CA MET A 6 -13.54 -15.24 6.19
C MET A 6 -12.08 -15.11 6.62
N GLU A 7 -11.79 -15.49 7.87
CA GLU A 7 -10.44 -15.65 8.36
C GLU A 7 -9.82 -16.92 7.80
N VAL A 8 -8.60 -16.80 7.31
CA VAL A 8 -7.86 -17.91 6.71
C VAL A 8 -6.44 -17.94 7.23
N GLU A 9 -5.79 -19.11 7.13
CA GLU A 9 -4.36 -19.29 7.38
C GLU A 9 -3.71 -19.85 6.12
N THR A 10 -2.62 -19.21 5.68
CA THR A 10 -1.86 -19.59 4.50
C THR A 10 -0.42 -19.99 4.86
N PRO A 11 0.30 -20.74 3.99
CA PRO A 11 1.64 -21.24 4.31
C PRO A 11 2.65 -20.13 4.60
N MET A 12 3.45 -20.32 5.66
CA MET A 12 4.62 -19.48 5.96
C MET A 12 5.84 -19.86 5.13
N LEU A 13 6.01 -21.17 4.86
CA LEU A 13 7.07 -21.67 3.97
C LEU A 13 6.54 -21.70 2.54
N VAL A 14 7.22 -21.03 1.64
CA VAL A 14 6.80 -20.86 0.25
C VAL A 14 7.97 -21.12 -0.70
N SER A 15 7.69 -21.66 -1.87
CA SER A 15 8.69 -21.83 -2.92
C SER A 15 9.00 -20.51 -3.62
N ASN A 16 8.01 -19.60 -3.69
CA ASN A 16 8.17 -18.28 -4.31
C ASN A 16 7.65 -17.20 -3.36
N ALA A 17 8.55 -16.36 -2.87
CA ALA A 17 8.20 -15.18 -2.08
C ALA A 17 7.83 -14.03 -3.04
N GLY A 18 6.70 -13.39 -2.78
CA GLY A 18 6.20 -12.26 -3.58
C GLY A 18 5.12 -11.50 -2.84
N GLY A 19 4.59 -10.45 -3.47
CA GLY A 19 3.58 -9.56 -2.86
C GLY A 19 4.20 -8.36 -2.13
N ALA A 20 5.54 -8.25 -2.10
CA ALA A 20 6.26 -7.11 -1.58
C ALA A 20 7.63 -7.01 -2.24
N SER A 21 8.26 -5.84 -2.18
CA SER A 21 9.64 -5.63 -2.58
C SER A 21 10.54 -5.80 -1.35
N ALA A 22 10.79 -7.05 -0.95
CA ALA A 22 11.58 -7.37 0.23
C ALA A 22 12.46 -8.60 0.01
N ARG A 23 13.59 -8.67 0.73
CA ARG A 23 14.48 -9.82 0.70
C ARG A 23 13.94 -10.92 1.63
N PRO A 24 13.72 -12.17 1.16
CA PRO A 24 13.25 -13.26 2.01
C PRO A 24 14.38 -13.88 2.83
N PHE A 25 14.02 -14.51 3.95
CA PHE A 25 14.84 -15.53 4.58
C PHE A 25 14.71 -16.84 3.82
N GLU A 26 15.83 -17.55 3.63
CA GLU A 26 15.88 -18.82 2.91
C GLU A 26 16.11 -19.98 3.88
N THR A 27 15.56 -21.14 3.59
CA THR A 27 15.72 -22.38 4.35
C THR A 27 15.65 -23.59 3.42
N HIS A 28 16.09 -24.78 3.92
CA HIS A 28 16.08 -26.01 3.15
C HIS A 28 15.09 -27.02 3.72
N PHE A 29 14.24 -27.59 2.87
CA PHE A 29 13.31 -28.66 3.24
C PHE A 29 13.93 -30.03 2.92
N ASN A 30 14.55 -30.65 3.93
CA ASN A 30 15.34 -31.87 3.77
C ASN A 30 14.56 -33.03 3.14
N ALA A 31 13.27 -33.21 3.48
CA ALA A 31 12.47 -34.33 3.00
C ALA A 31 12.24 -34.31 1.48
N LEU A 32 12.12 -33.14 0.87
CA LEU A 32 11.95 -32.96 -0.57
C LEU A 32 13.23 -32.49 -1.27
N ASN A 33 14.29 -32.21 -0.52
CA ASN A 33 15.54 -31.63 -1.01
C ASN A 33 15.30 -30.37 -1.86
N GLU A 34 14.47 -29.46 -1.33
CA GLU A 34 14.07 -28.22 -1.97
C GLU A 34 14.39 -27.02 -1.09
N ASP A 35 14.81 -25.91 -1.72
CA ASP A 35 14.97 -24.64 -1.03
C ASP A 35 13.64 -23.92 -0.95
N LEU A 36 13.29 -23.51 0.25
CA LEU A 36 12.09 -22.75 0.55
C LEU A 36 12.45 -21.37 1.13
N LYS A 37 11.49 -20.50 1.16
CA LYS A 37 11.60 -19.15 1.70
C LYS A 37 10.52 -18.92 2.76
N LEU A 38 10.83 -18.09 3.75
CA LEU A 38 9.81 -17.53 4.63
C LEU A 38 9.06 -16.44 3.87
N ARG A 39 7.74 -16.42 3.98
CA ARG A 39 6.87 -15.46 3.28
C ARG A 39 7.18 -14.02 3.70
N ILE A 40 7.20 -13.10 2.74
CA ILE A 40 7.39 -11.66 2.95
C ILE A 40 6.08 -10.88 2.97
N SER A 41 4.98 -11.50 2.54
CA SER A 41 3.61 -10.96 2.46
C SER A 41 2.61 -12.13 2.43
N LEU A 42 1.34 -11.85 2.66
CA LEU A 42 0.22 -12.80 2.58
C LEU A 42 -0.45 -12.78 1.19
N GLU A 43 -0.14 -11.78 0.37
CA GLU A 43 -0.82 -11.40 -0.87
C GLU A 43 -1.08 -12.55 -1.84
N LEU A 44 -0.03 -13.30 -2.21
CA LEU A 44 -0.13 -14.28 -3.30
C LEU A 44 -1.13 -15.39 -3.00
N TYR A 45 -1.19 -15.84 -1.76
CA TYR A 45 -2.12 -16.89 -1.36
C TYR A 45 -3.54 -16.36 -1.19
N LEU A 46 -3.71 -15.16 -0.62
CA LEU A 46 -5.02 -14.54 -0.46
C LEU A 46 -5.65 -14.24 -1.83
N LYS A 47 -4.87 -13.75 -2.79
CA LYS A 47 -5.33 -13.58 -4.18
C LYS A 47 -5.74 -14.91 -4.84
N ARG A 48 -5.02 -16.02 -4.58
CA ARG A 48 -5.43 -17.34 -5.07
C ARG A 48 -6.79 -17.77 -4.51
N LEU A 49 -7.08 -17.47 -3.25
CA LEU A 49 -8.38 -17.75 -2.64
C LEU A 49 -9.50 -16.94 -3.31
N ILE A 50 -9.26 -15.65 -3.63
CA ILE A 50 -10.20 -14.84 -4.39
C ILE A 50 -10.46 -15.43 -5.78
N VAL A 51 -9.40 -15.83 -6.52
CA VAL A 51 -9.53 -16.51 -7.82
C VAL A 51 -10.27 -17.85 -7.67
N GLY A 52 -10.09 -18.53 -6.54
CA GLY A 52 -10.82 -19.76 -6.19
C GLY A 52 -12.29 -19.57 -5.82
N GLY A 53 -12.81 -18.33 -5.83
CA GLY A 53 -14.22 -18.02 -5.61
C GLY A 53 -14.57 -17.55 -4.20
N MET A 54 -13.59 -17.29 -3.34
CA MET A 54 -13.82 -16.68 -2.02
C MET A 54 -13.90 -15.16 -2.18
N GLU A 55 -15.07 -14.57 -1.97
CA GLU A 55 -15.28 -13.14 -2.26
C GLU A 55 -14.61 -12.20 -1.25
N ARG A 56 -14.44 -12.62 0.00
CA ARG A 56 -13.87 -11.79 1.09
C ARG A 56 -13.04 -12.66 2.01
N VAL A 57 -11.74 -12.40 2.07
CA VAL A 57 -10.80 -13.14 2.92
C VAL A 57 -9.88 -12.18 3.66
N TYR A 58 -9.44 -12.56 4.86
CA TYR A 58 -8.37 -11.89 5.57
C TYR A 58 -7.51 -12.89 6.33
N GLU A 59 -6.26 -12.52 6.56
CA GLU A 59 -5.34 -13.23 7.43
C GLU A 59 -4.60 -12.23 8.31
N ILE A 60 -4.43 -12.57 9.58
CA ILE A 60 -3.52 -11.89 10.50
C ILE A 60 -2.38 -12.86 10.78
N GLY A 61 -1.21 -12.59 10.23
CA GLY A 61 -0.11 -13.55 10.24
C GLY A 61 1.27 -12.92 10.32
N ARG A 62 2.25 -13.78 10.65
CA ARG A 62 3.67 -13.39 10.63
C ARG A 62 4.19 -13.35 9.22
N VAL A 63 4.96 -12.30 8.93
CA VAL A 63 5.75 -12.15 7.72
C VAL A 63 7.20 -11.83 8.09
N PHE A 64 8.12 -12.11 7.16
CA PHE A 64 9.55 -12.10 7.43
C PHE A 64 10.27 -11.35 6.32
N ARG A 65 11.01 -10.30 6.66
CA ARG A 65 11.81 -9.51 5.71
C ARG A 65 13.24 -9.43 6.18
N ASN A 66 14.16 -10.00 5.41
CA ASN A 66 15.59 -10.05 5.72
C ASN A 66 16.27 -8.74 5.29
N GLU A 67 15.90 -7.67 5.97
CA GLU A 67 16.35 -6.31 5.72
C GLU A 67 16.98 -5.71 6.98
N GLY A 68 17.24 -4.41 6.96
CA GLY A 68 17.79 -3.69 8.11
C GLY A 68 16.91 -3.75 9.35
N LEU A 69 17.49 -3.48 10.50
CA LEU A 69 16.81 -3.39 11.79
C LEU A 69 16.90 -1.96 12.29
N ASP A 70 15.74 -1.36 12.59
CA ASP A 70 15.65 -0.05 13.23
C ASP A 70 14.48 -0.02 14.24
N THR A 71 14.14 1.15 14.76
CA THR A 71 13.08 1.30 15.75
C THR A 71 11.67 1.06 15.20
N ARG A 72 11.48 1.06 13.88
CA ARG A 72 10.20 0.87 13.19
C ARG A 72 10.14 -0.44 12.40
N HIS A 73 11.29 -1.02 12.04
CA HIS A 73 11.40 -2.21 11.20
C HIS A 73 12.00 -3.37 11.96
N ASN A 74 11.20 -4.41 12.16
CA ASN A 74 11.64 -5.69 12.69
C ASN A 74 11.62 -6.73 11.55
N PRO A 75 12.63 -7.60 11.41
CA PRO A 75 12.67 -8.62 10.37
C PRO A 75 11.50 -9.63 10.44
N GLU A 76 10.84 -9.73 11.58
CA GLU A 76 9.65 -10.54 11.82
C GLU A 76 8.56 -9.65 12.43
N PHE A 77 7.40 -9.56 11.77
CA PHE A 77 6.29 -8.75 12.28
C PHE A 77 4.94 -9.34 11.89
N THR A 78 3.88 -8.94 12.60
CA THR A 78 2.51 -9.33 12.29
C THR A 78 1.90 -8.34 11.30
N LEU A 79 1.36 -8.86 10.21
CA LEU A 79 0.66 -8.12 9.19
C LEU A 79 -0.78 -8.63 9.10
N MET A 80 -1.73 -7.73 8.90
CA MET A 80 -3.08 -8.07 8.49
C MET A 80 -3.23 -7.70 7.03
N GLU A 81 -3.59 -8.67 6.20
CA GLU A 81 -4.00 -8.42 4.82
C GLU A 81 -5.43 -8.90 4.62
N LEU A 82 -6.19 -8.18 3.80
CA LEU A 82 -7.56 -8.52 3.46
C LEU A 82 -7.84 -8.22 1.98
N TYR A 83 -8.65 -9.07 1.38
CA TYR A 83 -8.98 -9.00 -0.06
C TYR A 83 -10.47 -9.15 -0.25
N GLN A 84 -11.03 -8.32 -1.11
CA GLN A 84 -12.45 -8.34 -1.45
C GLN A 84 -12.65 -8.24 -2.96
N ALA A 85 -13.42 -9.16 -3.50
CA ALA A 85 -13.89 -9.11 -4.89
C ALA A 85 -15.03 -8.09 -5.05
N TYR A 86 -15.23 -7.62 -6.28
CA TYR A 86 -16.36 -6.74 -6.67
C TYR A 86 -16.39 -5.40 -5.94
N THR A 87 -15.22 -4.87 -5.60
CA THR A 87 -15.03 -3.53 -5.05
C THR A 87 -13.84 -2.86 -5.71
N ASP A 88 -13.63 -1.60 -5.41
CA ASP A 88 -12.47 -0.80 -5.83
C ASP A 88 -11.73 -0.21 -4.62
N TYR A 89 -10.71 0.58 -4.88
CA TYR A 89 -9.93 1.21 -3.82
C TYR A 89 -10.74 2.21 -2.97
N HIS A 90 -11.81 2.81 -3.50
CA HIS A 90 -12.73 3.65 -2.71
C HIS A 90 -13.50 2.84 -1.67
N GLY A 91 -14.05 1.69 -2.08
CA GLY A 91 -14.71 0.77 -1.14
C GLY A 91 -13.74 0.25 -0.07
N MET A 92 -12.46 0.08 -0.42
CA MET A 92 -11.43 -0.31 0.55
C MET A 92 -11.05 0.83 1.49
N MET A 93 -11.08 2.11 1.05
CA MET A 93 -10.95 3.26 1.94
C MET A 93 -12.08 3.32 2.95
N ASP A 94 -13.34 3.13 2.52
CA ASP A 94 -14.50 3.11 3.42
C ASP A 94 -14.38 1.97 4.45
N LEU A 95 -13.94 0.80 4.01
CA LEU A 95 -13.71 -0.34 4.90
C LEU A 95 -12.60 -0.03 5.93
N THR A 96 -11.49 0.55 5.49
CA THR A 96 -10.35 0.91 6.34
C THR A 96 -10.78 1.97 7.37
N GLU A 97 -11.43 3.03 6.95
CA GLU A 97 -11.94 4.09 7.84
C GLU A 97 -12.86 3.51 8.92
N ASN A 98 -13.82 2.67 8.53
CA ASN A 98 -14.75 2.03 9.47
C ASN A 98 -14.04 1.05 10.40
N LEU A 99 -13.03 0.30 9.92
CA LEU A 99 -12.25 -0.63 10.72
C LEU A 99 -11.45 0.11 11.81
N TYR A 100 -10.75 1.18 11.46
CA TYR A 100 -9.99 1.96 12.43
C TYR A 100 -10.87 2.65 13.47
N ARG A 101 -12.02 3.21 13.07
CA ARG A 101 -13.01 3.75 14.02
C ARG A 101 -13.53 2.68 14.98
N TYR A 102 -13.91 1.53 14.43
CA TYR A 102 -14.40 0.41 15.24
C TYR A 102 -13.35 -0.04 16.25
N ILE A 103 -12.10 -0.27 15.82
CA ILE A 103 -11.01 -0.70 16.71
C ILE A 103 -10.74 0.36 17.77
N ALA A 104 -10.63 1.63 17.41
CA ALA A 104 -10.42 2.72 18.37
C ALA A 104 -11.47 2.70 19.47
N LYS A 105 -12.73 2.62 19.08
CA LYS A 105 -13.87 2.61 20.02
C LYS A 105 -13.89 1.37 20.90
N GLU A 106 -13.66 0.18 20.35
CA GLU A 106 -13.68 -1.08 21.11
C GLU A 106 -12.49 -1.19 22.08
N VAL A 107 -11.32 -0.72 21.68
CA VAL A 107 -10.09 -0.87 22.48
C VAL A 107 -9.94 0.23 23.51
N THR A 108 -10.24 1.48 23.14
CA THR A 108 -9.99 2.66 24.01
C THR A 108 -11.26 3.28 24.56
N GLY A 109 -12.43 2.90 24.07
CA GLY A 109 -13.72 3.52 24.41
C GLY A 109 -13.95 4.87 23.72
N SER A 110 -13.05 5.31 22.82
CA SER A 110 -13.07 6.63 22.18
C SER A 110 -12.68 6.54 20.71
N GLU A 111 -13.23 7.43 19.90
CA GLU A 111 -12.77 7.69 18.52
C GLU A 111 -11.72 8.81 18.46
N ILE A 112 -11.34 9.35 19.60
CA ILE A 112 -10.24 10.32 19.75
C ILE A 112 -9.08 9.60 20.41
N LEU A 113 -7.95 9.52 19.72
CA LEU A 113 -6.75 8.85 20.18
C LEU A 113 -5.65 9.87 20.48
N THR A 114 -4.88 9.63 21.52
CA THR A 114 -3.68 10.43 21.84
C THR A 114 -2.47 9.52 21.84
N TYR A 115 -1.43 9.91 21.11
CA TYR A 115 -0.14 9.23 21.09
C TYR A 115 0.99 10.26 21.11
N GLY A 116 1.82 10.23 22.15
CA GLY A 116 2.82 11.26 22.38
C GLY A 116 2.16 12.64 22.55
N GLU A 117 2.58 13.58 21.73
CA GLU A 117 2.06 14.96 21.73
C GLU A 117 0.86 15.15 20.78
N HIS A 118 0.54 14.14 19.98
CA HIS A 118 -0.48 14.22 18.94
C HIS A 118 -1.82 13.65 19.40
N THR A 119 -2.88 14.33 19.01
CA THR A 119 -4.26 13.86 19.17
C THR A 119 -4.89 13.71 17.80
N MET A 120 -5.39 12.50 17.50
CA MET A 120 -6.05 12.14 16.26
C MET A 120 -7.56 11.96 16.49
N ASP A 121 -8.37 12.61 15.66
CA ASP A 121 -9.83 12.57 15.74
C ASP A 121 -10.41 11.68 14.63
N LEU A 122 -10.70 10.41 14.97
CA LEU A 122 -11.27 9.44 14.05
C LEU A 122 -12.79 9.56 13.92
N SER A 123 -13.45 10.43 14.69
CA SER A 123 -14.90 10.65 14.61
C SER A 123 -15.31 11.41 13.36
N LYS A 124 -14.40 12.17 12.76
CA LYS A 124 -14.59 12.92 11.52
C LYS A 124 -14.29 12.06 10.29
N PRO A 125 -14.86 12.40 9.12
CA PRO A 125 -14.44 11.78 7.86
C PRO A 125 -12.93 11.93 7.67
N PHE A 126 -12.25 10.84 7.29
CA PHE A 126 -10.82 10.89 7.00
C PHE A 126 -10.57 11.70 5.73
N GLU A 127 -9.53 12.54 5.74
CA GLU A 127 -9.14 13.31 4.56
C GLU A 127 -8.77 12.36 3.41
N ARG A 128 -9.20 12.69 2.19
CA ARG A 128 -8.83 11.97 0.96
C ARG A 128 -8.19 12.99 0.02
N ILE A 129 -6.91 12.85 -0.21
CA ILE A 129 -6.09 13.77 -1.00
C ILE A 129 -5.25 12.99 -2.01
N THR A 130 -5.11 13.50 -3.23
CA THR A 130 -4.19 12.90 -4.19
C THR A 130 -2.73 13.17 -3.80
N MET A 131 -1.79 12.31 -4.22
CA MET A 131 -0.37 12.53 -3.94
C MET A 131 0.10 13.89 -4.50
N VAL A 132 -0.34 14.26 -5.69
CA VAL A 132 -0.01 15.57 -6.31
C VAL A 132 -0.54 16.72 -5.47
N ASP A 133 -1.80 16.65 -5.04
CA ASP A 133 -2.40 17.71 -4.21
C ASP A 133 -1.77 17.77 -2.82
N ALA A 134 -1.34 16.64 -2.28
CA ALA A 134 -0.62 16.59 -1.00
C ALA A 134 0.74 17.30 -1.11
N VAL A 135 1.52 17.00 -2.14
CA VAL A 135 2.80 17.70 -2.40
C VAL A 135 2.56 19.20 -2.66
N LYS A 136 1.52 19.54 -3.41
CA LYS A 136 1.15 20.95 -3.63
C LYS A 136 0.79 21.65 -2.30
N LYS A 137 0.04 20.99 -1.43
CA LYS A 137 -0.40 21.56 -0.14
C LYS A 137 0.77 21.80 0.83
N TYR A 138 1.72 20.87 0.93
CA TYR A 138 2.78 20.92 1.93
C TYR A 138 4.11 21.46 1.43
N ALA A 139 4.49 21.18 0.16
CA ALA A 139 5.72 21.66 -0.45
C ALA A 139 5.51 22.92 -1.30
N ASN A 140 4.24 23.33 -1.58
CA ASN A 140 3.88 24.40 -2.49
C ASN A 140 4.42 24.21 -3.93
N ILE A 141 4.47 22.95 -4.38
CA ILE A 141 4.95 22.51 -5.70
C ILE A 141 3.82 21.76 -6.40
N ASP A 142 3.41 22.25 -7.57
CA ASP A 142 2.39 21.61 -8.40
C ASP A 142 3.02 20.71 -9.46
N PHE A 143 3.01 19.41 -9.24
CA PHE A 143 3.54 18.45 -10.21
C PHE A 143 2.73 18.34 -11.50
N ASN A 144 1.52 18.90 -11.56
CA ASN A 144 0.79 19.05 -12.82
C ASN A 144 1.47 20.06 -13.76
N GLU A 145 2.21 21.03 -13.22
CA GLU A 145 2.97 22.02 -13.99
C GLU A 145 4.37 21.54 -14.40
N VAL A 146 4.83 20.39 -13.86
CA VAL A 146 6.10 19.76 -14.21
C VAL A 146 5.92 18.95 -15.50
N PRO A 147 6.53 19.33 -16.63
CA PRO A 147 6.18 18.76 -17.93
C PRO A 147 6.72 17.34 -18.14
N ASP A 148 7.90 17.01 -17.63
CA ASP A 148 8.61 15.76 -17.92
C ASP A 148 9.59 15.37 -16.81
N THR A 149 10.23 14.21 -16.97
CA THR A 149 11.24 13.68 -16.05
C THR A 149 12.46 14.60 -15.90
N ALA A 150 12.89 15.28 -16.97
CA ALA A 150 14.06 16.15 -16.87
C ALA A 150 13.76 17.38 -16.00
N ALA A 151 12.55 17.95 -16.14
CA ALA A 151 12.09 19.05 -15.29
C ALA A 151 11.91 18.59 -13.83
N ALA A 152 11.39 17.38 -13.59
CA ALA A 152 11.25 16.81 -12.26
C ALA A 152 12.62 16.61 -11.58
N LYS A 153 13.61 16.05 -12.27
CA LYS A 153 14.98 15.88 -11.77
C LYS A 153 15.63 17.22 -11.43
N LYS A 154 15.48 18.21 -12.30
CA LYS A 154 15.99 19.57 -12.01
C LYS A 154 15.34 20.17 -10.76
N LEU A 155 14.04 19.96 -10.58
CA LEU A 155 13.33 20.39 -9.38
C LEU A 155 13.86 19.68 -8.12
N ALA A 156 14.15 18.38 -8.20
CA ALA A 156 14.77 17.62 -7.11
C ALA A 156 16.15 18.18 -6.75
N GLU A 157 16.98 18.51 -7.74
CA GLU A 157 18.28 19.17 -7.53
C GLU A 157 18.14 20.52 -6.81
N GLU A 158 17.18 21.36 -7.24
CA GLU A 158 16.90 22.66 -6.62
C GLU A 158 16.45 22.53 -5.14
N HIS A 159 15.80 21.41 -4.82
CA HIS A 159 15.34 21.10 -3.46
C HIS A 159 16.28 20.18 -2.67
N HIS A 160 17.44 19.84 -3.22
CA HIS A 160 18.44 18.95 -2.59
C HIS A 160 17.92 17.55 -2.28
N ILE A 161 16.96 17.05 -3.07
CA ILE A 161 16.44 15.69 -2.97
C ILE A 161 17.33 14.77 -3.81
N GLU A 162 17.88 13.74 -3.18
CA GLU A 162 18.69 12.72 -3.85
C GLU A 162 17.77 11.78 -4.68
N TYR A 163 18.20 11.47 -5.91
CA TYR A 163 17.48 10.54 -6.78
C TYR A 163 18.44 9.65 -7.56
N GLU A 164 17.94 8.53 -8.06
CA GLU A 164 18.70 7.64 -8.93
C GLU A 164 18.50 8.01 -10.41
N GLU A 165 19.51 7.70 -11.27
CA GLU A 165 19.41 8.02 -12.71
C GLU A 165 18.20 7.39 -13.40
N ARG A 166 17.78 6.21 -12.93
CA ARG A 166 16.61 5.49 -13.44
C ARG A 166 15.26 6.08 -13.07
N HIS A 167 15.23 7.00 -12.09
CA HIS A 167 13.97 7.58 -11.63
C HIS A 167 13.31 8.42 -12.71
N GLU A 168 12.00 8.26 -12.84
CA GLU A 168 11.13 9.02 -13.72
C GLU A 168 10.34 10.07 -12.94
N LYS A 169 9.46 10.81 -13.60
CA LYS A 169 8.69 11.90 -12.98
C LYS A 169 7.89 11.45 -11.76
N GLY A 170 7.26 10.27 -11.84
CA GLY A 170 6.47 9.71 -10.74
C GLY A 170 7.31 9.29 -9.54
N ASP A 171 8.52 8.73 -9.77
CA ASP A 171 9.45 8.44 -8.69
C ASP A 171 9.87 9.72 -7.97
N ILE A 172 10.15 10.79 -8.71
CA ILE A 172 10.51 12.09 -8.12
C ILE A 172 9.35 12.69 -7.32
N LEU A 173 8.12 12.61 -7.82
CA LEU A 173 6.93 13.01 -7.05
C LEU A 173 6.85 12.28 -5.71
N ASN A 174 7.12 10.97 -5.70
CA ASN A 174 7.14 10.18 -4.48
C ASN A 174 8.24 10.64 -3.50
N LEU A 175 9.44 10.95 -3.98
CA LEU A 175 10.51 11.50 -3.14
C LEU A 175 10.12 12.86 -2.51
N PHE A 176 9.42 13.72 -3.25
CA PHE A 176 8.88 14.96 -2.68
C PHE A 176 7.81 14.70 -1.64
N PHE A 177 6.98 13.68 -1.85
CA PHE A 177 5.98 13.27 -0.88
C PHE A 177 6.63 12.77 0.42
N GLU A 178 7.62 11.88 0.33
CA GLU A 178 8.36 11.36 1.49
C GLU A 178 9.05 12.48 2.28
N GLU A 179 9.68 13.45 1.59
CA GLU A 179 10.44 14.52 2.23
C GLU A 179 9.56 15.61 2.88
N TYR A 180 8.44 15.99 2.22
CA TYR A 180 7.68 17.18 2.62
C TYR A 180 6.30 16.91 3.19
N VAL A 181 5.76 15.69 3.04
CA VAL A 181 4.35 15.42 3.33
C VAL A 181 4.15 14.45 4.48
N GLU A 182 4.83 13.30 4.46
CA GLU A 182 4.53 12.17 5.38
C GLU A 182 4.49 12.59 6.85
N GLU A 183 5.51 13.29 7.33
CA GLU A 183 5.60 13.71 8.73
C GLU A 183 4.50 14.68 9.16
N HIS A 184 3.84 15.34 8.22
CA HIS A 184 2.75 16.29 8.48
C HIS A 184 1.37 15.63 8.52
N LEU A 185 1.24 14.37 8.11
CA LEU A 185 -0.03 13.64 8.10
C LEU A 185 -0.40 13.09 9.48
N ILE A 186 -0.66 14.00 10.42
CA ILE A 186 -1.01 13.63 11.81
C ILE A 186 -2.44 13.13 11.91
N GLN A 187 -3.40 13.81 11.27
CA GLN A 187 -4.80 13.39 11.24
C GLN A 187 -5.01 12.25 10.24
N PRO A 188 -6.03 11.38 10.46
CA PRO A 188 -6.33 10.30 9.54
C PRO A 188 -6.51 10.78 8.10
N THR A 189 -5.62 10.37 7.20
CA THR A 189 -5.56 10.85 5.81
C THR A 189 -5.28 9.70 4.85
N PHE A 190 -6.09 9.57 3.81
CA PHE A 190 -5.81 8.72 2.66
C PHE A 190 -5.09 9.54 1.58
N VAL A 191 -3.89 9.13 1.23
CA VAL A 191 -3.17 9.64 0.06
C VAL A 191 -3.45 8.72 -1.10
N MET A 192 -4.04 9.25 -2.17
CA MET A 192 -4.57 8.49 -3.30
C MET A 192 -3.81 8.80 -4.58
N ASP A 193 -4.08 7.99 -5.61
CA ASP A 193 -3.65 8.26 -6.98
C ASP A 193 -2.12 8.34 -7.08
N HIS A 194 -1.48 7.24 -6.69
CA HIS A 194 -0.03 7.10 -6.78
C HIS A 194 0.43 7.01 -8.24
N PRO A 195 1.64 7.51 -8.57
CA PRO A 195 2.21 7.35 -9.91
C PRO A 195 2.37 5.89 -10.33
N ILE A 196 2.20 5.62 -11.63
CA ILE A 196 2.34 4.27 -12.20
C ILE A 196 3.76 3.71 -12.00
N GLU A 197 4.78 4.56 -12.01
CA GLU A 197 6.19 4.20 -11.88
C GLU A 197 6.45 3.44 -10.57
N ILE A 198 5.84 3.87 -9.47
CA ILE A 198 6.00 3.23 -8.15
C ILE A 198 4.95 2.14 -7.87
N SER A 199 4.01 1.91 -8.80
CA SER A 199 2.91 0.94 -8.61
C SER A 199 2.51 0.21 -9.90
N PRO A 200 3.47 -0.40 -10.63
CA PRO A 200 3.24 -0.91 -11.99
C PRO A 200 2.27 -2.10 -12.08
N LEU A 201 1.95 -2.75 -10.97
CA LEU A 201 1.03 -3.91 -10.92
C LEU A 201 -0.39 -3.53 -10.50
N THR A 202 -0.66 -2.23 -10.35
CA THR A 202 -1.95 -1.70 -9.94
C THR A 202 -2.76 -1.27 -11.17
N LYS A 203 -4.08 -1.31 -11.05
CA LYS A 203 -4.98 -0.86 -12.11
C LYS A 203 -4.81 0.65 -12.35
N MET A 204 -4.51 1.03 -13.59
CA MET A 204 -4.43 2.43 -13.99
C MET A 204 -5.80 3.12 -13.88
N LYS A 205 -5.80 4.40 -13.56
CA LYS A 205 -7.01 5.21 -13.58
C LYS A 205 -7.49 5.42 -15.01
N PRO A 206 -8.78 5.25 -15.29
CA PRO A 206 -9.31 5.49 -16.65
C PRO A 206 -9.16 6.94 -17.12
N GLU A 207 -9.20 7.90 -16.18
CA GLU A 207 -9.15 9.32 -16.47
C GLU A 207 -7.73 9.82 -16.76
N ASP A 208 -6.73 9.22 -16.09
CA ASP A 208 -5.32 9.54 -16.24
C ASP A 208 -4.43 8.32 -16.00
N PRO A 209 -3.93 7.66 -17.05
CA PRO A 209 -3.14 6.43 -16.94
C PRO A 209 -1.74 6.63 -16.32
N ASN A 210 -1.31 7.85 -16.04
CA ASN A 210 -0.09 8.10 -15.28
C ASN A 210 -0.24 7.80 -13.80
N TYR A 211 -1.48 7.67 -13.32
CA TYR A 211 -1.81 7.35 -11.94
C TYR A 211 -2.60 6.05 -11.86
N VAL A 212 -2.54 5.45 -10.66
CA VAL A 212 -3.17 4.15 -10.39
C VAL A 212 -4.20 4.24 -9.26
N GLU A 213 -5.15 3.30 -9.27
CA GLU A 213 -6.15 3.13 -8.22
C GLU A 213 -5.50 2.51 -6.96
N ARG A 214 -4.72 3.32 -6.22
CA ARG A 214 -4.03 2.96 -4.98
C ARG A 214 -4.21 4.06 -3.95
N PHE A 215 -4.26 3.68 -2.69
CA PHE A 215 -4.10 4.60 -1.57
C PHE A 215 -3.14 4.07 -0.54
N GLU A 216 -2.52 4.97 0.18
CA GLU A 216 -1.88 4.74 1.46
C GLU A 216 -2.64 5.53 2.53
N PHE A 217 -2.85 4.90 3.68
CA PHE A 217 -3.49 5.54 4.82
C PHE A 217 -2.45 5.94 5.84
N PHE A 218 -2.41 7.23 6.15
CA PHE A 218 -1.50 7.83 7.13
C PHE A 218 -2.24 8.30 8.37
N MET A 219 -1.61 8.14 9.51
CA MET A 219 -2.02 8.71 10.79
C MET A 219 -0.79 8.84 11.69
N ASN A 220 -0.64 9.97 12.38
CA ASN A 220 0.52 10.26 13.25
C ASN A 220 1.87 10.28 12.49
N GLY A 221 1.88 10.64 11.21
CA GLY A 221 3.05 10.61 10.35
C GLY A 221 3.53 9.20 10.00
N TRP A 222 2.68 8.19 10.12
CA TRP A 222 3.00 6.80 9.82
C TRP A 222 2.05 6.22 8.78
N GLU A 223 2.59 5.46 7.85
CA GLU A 223 1.79 4.60 6.97
C GLU A 223 1.17 3.48 7.80
N MET A 224 -0.16 3.48 7.87
CA MET A 224 -0.94 2.55 8.66
C MET A 224 -1.61 1.46 7.82
N ALA A 225 -1.84 1.73 6.55
CA ALA A 225 -2.36 0.76 5.58
C ALA A 225 -2.06 1.20 4.14
N ASN A 226 -2.06 0.22 3.24
CA ASN A 226 -1.83 0.40 1.81
C ASN A 226 -2.77 -0.55 1.06
N ALA A 227 -3.51 -0.04 0.08
CA ALA A 227 -4.37 -0.90 -0.72
C ALA A 227 -4.56 -0.35 -2.14
N TYR A 228 -4.92 -1.24 -3.05
CA TYR A 228 -5.08 -0.92 -4.46
C TYR A 228 -6.08 -1.83 -5.17
N SER A 229 -6.63 -1.33 -6.29
CA SER A 229 -7.40 -2.14 -7.22
C SER A 229 -6.46 -3.01 -8.06
N CYS A 230 -6.65 -4.34 -8.00
CA CYS A 230 -5.73 -5.29 -8.59
C CYS A 230 -5.84 -5.34 -10.13
N LEU A 231 -4.70 -5.27 -10.83
CA LEU A 231 -4.62 -5.37 -12.28
C LEU A 231 -5.08 -6.74 -12.82
N LEU A 232 -4.95 -7.82 -12.03
CA LEU A 232 -5.31 -9.17 -12.46
C LEU A 232 -6.78 -9.32 -12.91
N TYR A 233 -7.67 -8.47 -12.42
CA TYR A 233 -9.09 -8.46 -12.83
C TYR A 233 -9.35 -7.70 -14.12
N THR A 234 -8.40 -6.92 -14.61
CA THR A 234 -8.53 -6.06 -15.80
C THR A 234 -7.59 -6.45 -16.93
N SER A 235 -6.58 -7.29 -16.67
CA SER A 235 -5.71 -7.83 -17.72
C SER A 235 -6.44 -8.90 -18.52
N PRO A 236 -6.44 -8.82 -19.85
CA PRO A 236 -7.01 -9.87 -20.70
C PRO A 236 -6.31 -11.20 -20.41
N SER A 237 -7.10 -12.24 -20.17
CA SER A 237 -6.56 -13.59 -20.04
C SER A 237 -5.94 -14.03 -21.38
N PRO A 238 -4.84 -14.81 -21.38
CA PRO A 238 -4.35 -15.42 -22.60
C PRO A 238 -5.39 -16.29 -23.33
N ARG A 239 -6.50 -16.62 -22.64
CA ARG A 239 -7.65 -17.37 -23.19
C ARG A 239 -8.77 -16.46 -23.69
N ASP A 240 -8.71 -15.16 -23.43
CA ASP A 240 -9.71 -14.25 -23.95
C ASP A 240 -9.58 -14.19 -25.48
N PRO A 241 -10.69 -14.29 -26.25
CA PRO A 241 -10.62 -14.16 -27.68
C PRO A 241 -10.05 -12.79 -28.03
N LYS A 242 -8.99 -12.77 -28.85
CA LYS A 242 -8.44 -11.53 -29.36
C LYS A 242 -9.56 -10.80 -30.07
N THR A 243 -9.99 -9.68 -29.51
CA THR A 243 -10.83 -8.72 -30.24
C THR A 243 -9.99 -8.15 -31.37
N SER A 244 -10.26 -8.62 -32.56
CA SER A 244 -9.70 -8.13 -33.83
C SER A 244 -10.23 -6.74 -34.14
#